data_acf32729104645c70325a40f2cf82711
#
_entry.id   acf32729104645c70325a40f2cf82711
#
_cell.length_a   1.000
_cell.length_b   1.000
_cell.length_c   1.000
_cell.angle_alpha   90.00
_cell.angle_beta   90.00
_cell.angle_gamma   90.00
#
_symmetry.space_group_name_H-M   'P 1'
#
loop_
_entity.id
_entity.type
_entity.pdbx_description
1 polymer ?
#
loop_
_entity_poly.entity_id
_entity_poly.type
_entity_poly.pdbx_seq_one_letter_code
_entity_poly.pdbx_strand_id
1 'polypeptide(L)'
;MYKIGLISCYFGELKPEFYLWLNSCGYNKTIDFLFVTDQEIRADICPPNVKIMHTTLKYIKDAADRIFNFDVELSTPYKLCDYKVAYGLIFREELKQYDFWGYCDSDMVLGNIRKYITDEILEGYDKILPLGHLSIYRNTDEINRRFMECPDIMDYHEVFSSPRIYQFDETPGIYAMYKKRGWRMLEYIPFLDIVSGYNQRLTKYVYAKRMYGVQVQNHTQQIFCFARGEIIEKYRNKKNALCEHRYIYIHSSKRHYQCPYNEIPKQYVFMTDKICETDNVDDIDSLSDYSKKTNCTIEKMLLHMLTLRSKVNNKIGSLVRRGK
;
A
#
# COMPACT_ATOMS: atom_id res chain seq x y z
N MET A 1 -15.80 19.54 1.09
CA MET A 1 -14.98 18.34 0.74
C MET A 1 -13.57 18.56 1.27
N TYR A 2 -13.10 17.69 2.15
CA TYR A 2 -11.77 17.74 2.72
C TYR A 2 -10.68 17.54 1.65
N LYS A 3 -9.59 18.30 1.76
CA LYS A 3 -8.43 18.17 0.89
C LYS A 3 -7.51 17.09 1.41
N ILE A 4 -7.06 16.19 0.53
CA ILE A 4 -6.15 15.09 0.87
C ILE A 4 -4.89 15.20 0.02
N GLY A 5 -3.71 15.17 0.67
CA GLY A 5 -2.41 15.06 0.03
C GLY A 5 -1.75 13.71 0.37
N LEU A 6 -1.38 12.94 -0.63
CA LEU A 6 -0.67 11.66 -0.46
C LEU A 6 0.78 11.77 -0.90
N ILE A 7 1.69 11.24 -0.10
CA ILE A 7 3.13 11.24 -0.37
C ILE A 7 3.58 9.84 -0.73
N SER A 8 4.37 9.71 -1.78
CA SER A 8 5.10 8.50 -2.11
C SER A 8 6.57 8.84 -2.29
N CYS A 9 7.45 8.26 -1.49
CA CYS A 9 8.90 8.46 -1.60
C CYS A 9 9.52 7.21 -2.22
N TYR A 10 10.25 7.40 -3.32
CA TYR A 10 10.97 6.32 -3.98
C TYR A 10 12.31 6.83 -4.54
N PHE A 11 13.41 6.19 -4.15
CA PHE A 11 14.75 6.52 -4.61
C PHE A 11 15.38 5.30 -5.28
N GLY A 12 15.99 5.51 -6.43
CA GLY A 12 16.56 4.50 -7.29
C GLY A 12 15.72 4.23 -8.55
N GLU A 13 16.12 3.25 -9.33
CA GLU A 13 15.52 2.93 -10.64
C GLU A 13 14.03 2.60 -10.54
N LEU A 14 13.21 3.36 -11.24
CA LEU A 14 11.76 3.13 -11.31
C LEU A 14 11.44 1.83 -12.04
N LYS A 15 10.54 1.06 -11.46
CA LYS A 15 10.05 -0.20 -12.04
C LYS A 15 8.80 0.04 -12.90
N PRO A 16 8.46 -0.88 -13.81
CA PRO A 16 7.27 -0.74 -14.67
C PRO A 16 5.97 -0.45 -13.92
N GLU A 17 5.81 -0.98 -12.72
CA GLU A 17 4.64 -0.80 -11.85
C GLU A 17 4.41 0.64 -11.46
N PHE A 18 5.46 1.45 -11.38
CA PHE A 18 5.36 2.88 -11.14
C PHE A 18 4.44 3.57 -12.14
N TYR A 19 4.52 3.21 -13.41
CA TYR A 19 3.68 3.83 -14.46
C TYR A 19 2.21 3.46 -14.31
N LEU A 20 1.90 2.27 -13.80
CA LEU A 20 0.52 1.88 -13.46
C LEU A 20 0.01 2.70 -12.27
N TRP A 21 0.84 2.88 -11.24
CA TRP A 21 0.53 3.75 -10.11
C TRP A 21 0.29 5.18 -10.56
N LEU A 22 1.22 5.76 -11.32
CA LEU A 22 1.14 7.13 -11.84
C LEU A 22 -0.15 7.35 -12.64
N ASN A 23 -0.46 6.44 -13.57
CA ASN A 23 -1.70 6.49 -14.35
C ASN A 23 -2.94 6.44 -13.44
N SER A 24 -2.95 5.55 -12.44
CA SER A 24 -4.08 5.39 -11.52
C SER A 24 -4.29 6.60 -10.61
N CYS A 25 -3.24 7.35 -10.27
CA CYS A 25 -3.35 8.63 -9.57
C CYS A 25 -4.24 9.62 -10.34
N GLY A 26 -4.10 9.68 -11.66
CA GLY A 26 -4.87 10.58 -12.53
C GLY A 26 -6.38 10.37 -12.51
N TYR A 27 -6.85 9.20 -12.12
CA TYR A 27 -8.28 8.92 -11.93
C TYR A 27 -8.82 9.43 -10.58
N ASN A 28 -7.94 9.76 -9.62
CA ASN A 28 -8.29 10.28 -8.30
C ASN A 28 -8.17 11.81 -8.22
N LYS A 29 -8.86 12.53 -9.10
CA LYS A 29 -8.72 13.98 -9.38
C LYS A 29 -8.92 14.90 -8.16
N THR A 30 -9.49 14.43 -7.07
CA THR A 30 -9.76 15.18 -5.84
C THR A 30 -8.76 14.86 -4.73
N ILE A 31 -7.68 14.15 -5.07
CA ILE A 31 -6.56 13.82 -4.21
C ILE A 31 -5.29 14.27 -4.93
N ASP A 32 -4.46 15.03 -4.24
CA ASP A 32 -3.16 15.41 -4.76
C ASP A 32 -2.09 14.42 -4.30
N PHE A 33 -1.14 14.14 -5.18
CA PHE A 33 -0.03 13.25 -4.91
C PHE A 33 1.28 14.00 -5.00
N LEU A 34 2.14 13.83 -4.00
CA LEU A 34 3.53 14.28 -4.00
C LEU A 34 4.43 13.06 -4.17
N PHE A 35 5.06 12.92 -5.33
CA PHE A 35 6.05 11.88 -5.58
C PHE A 35 7.45 12.43 -5.38
N VAL A 36 8.16 11.90 -4.38
CA VAL A 36 9.49 12.35 -3.95
C VAL A 36 10.53 11.36 -4.43
N THR A 37 11.46 11.78 -5.29
CA THR A 37 12.37 10.87 -5.98
C THR A 37 13.66 11.57 -6.43
N ASP A 38 14.67 10.76 -6.69
CA ASP A 38 15.92 11.16 -7.38
C ASP A 38 15.89 10.91 -8.90
N GLN A 39 14.76 10.39 -9.42
CA GLN A 39 14.59 10.03 -10.82
C GLN A 39 13.90 11.14 -11.61
N GLU A 40 14.34 11.32 -12.86
CA GLU A 40 13.66 12.19 -13.81
C GLU A 40 12.39 11.53 -14.35
N ILE A 41 11.28 12.25 -14.27
CA ILE A 41 9.99 11.78 -14.77
C ILE A 41 9.51 12.72 -15.86
N ARG A 42 9.15 12.17 -16.99
CA ARG A 42 8.62 12.93 -18.12
C ARG A 42 7.34 13.66 -17.73
N ALA A 43 7.30 14.97 -17.97
CA ALA A 43 6.15 15.81 -17.60
C ALA A 43 4.88 15.45 -18.37
N ASP A 44 5.02 14.97 -19.63
CA ASP A 44 3.89 14.63 -20.50
C ASP A 44 3.07 13.41 -20.07
N ILE A 45 3.64 12.55 -19.20
CA ILE A 45 2.92 11.40 -18.64
C ILE A 45 2.39 11.66 -17.21
N CYS A 46 2.75 12.79 -16.60
CA CYS A 46 2.34 13.13 -15.24
C CYS A 46 0.89 13.65 -15.23
N PRO A 47 -0.02 13.02 -14.48
CA PRO A 47 -1.35 13.57 -14.25
C PRO A 47 -1.28 14.92 -13.53
N PRO A 48 -2.23 15.85 -13.78
CA PRO A 48 -2.19 17.20 -13.22
C PRO A 48 -2.30 17.26 -11.69
N ASN A 49 -2.78 16.20 -11.05
CA ASN A 49 -2.85 16.05 -9.60
C ASN A 49 -1.64 15.33 -9.00
N VAL A 50 -0.58 15.07 -9.78
CA VAL A 50 0.69 14.51 -9.31
C VAL A 50 1.78 15.55 -9.45
N LYS A 51 2.38 15.94 -8.33
CA LYS A 51 3.55 16.82 -8.27
C LYS A 51 4.81 15.97 -8.04
N ILE A 52 5.82 16.16 -8.86
CA ILE A 52 7.13 15.54 -8.67
C ILE A 52 8.01 16.48 -7.85
N MET A 53 8.58 15.96 -6.76
CA MET A 53 9.62 16.61 -5.98
C MET A 53 10.94 15.88 -6.26
N HIS A 54 11.72 16.41 -7.19
CA HIS A 54 13.04 15.88 -7.49
C HIS A 54 14.01 16.28 -6.37
N THR A 55 14.53 15.29 -5.65
CA THR A 55 15.42 15.50 -4.51
C THR A 55 16.25 14.25 -4.21
N THR A 56 17.05 14.27 -3.14
CA THR A 56 17.90 13.16 -2.73
C THR A 56 17.45 12.57 -1.39
N LEU A 57 17.82 11.31 -1.14
CA LEU A 57 17.61 10.69 0.17
C LEU A 57 18.26 11.49 1.30
N LYS A 58 19.44 12.08 1.01
CA LYS A 58 20.16 12.96 1.97
C LYS A 58 19.33 14.17 2.37
N TYR A 59 18.59 14.79 1.45
CA TYR A 59 17.72 15.92 1.76
C TYR A 59 16.66 15.54 2.80
N ILE A 60 16.06 14.36 2.64
CA ILE A 60 15.07 13.84 3.60
C ILE A 60 15.71 13.55 4.96
N LYS A 61 16.92 12.95 4.95
CA LYS A 61 17.70 12.75 6.18
C LYS A 61 17.97 14.07 6.89
N ASP A 62 18.52 15.06 6.19
CA ASP A 62 18.84 16.37 6.77
C ASP A 62 17.60 17.09 7.33
N ALA A 63 16.42 16.89 6.71
CA ALA A 63 15.16 17.41 7.24
C ALA A 63 14.76 16.70 8.53
N ALA A 64 14.87 15.36 8.57
CA ALA A 64 14.59 14.57 9.75
C ALA A 64 15.54 14.89 10.92
N ASP A 65 16.87 15.04 10.67
CA ASP A 65 17.87 15.43 11.68
C ASP A 65 17.46 16.75 12.37
N ARG A 66 17.03 17.75 11.58
CA ARG A 66 16.58 19.05 12.14
C ARG A 66 15.30 18.96 12.94
N ILE A 67 14.34 18.11 12.50
CA ILE A 67 13.04 17.97 13.17
C ILE A 67 13.19 17.23 14.50
N PHE A 68 13.98 16.16 14.52
CA PHE A 68 14.12 15.30 15.69
C PHE A 68 15.27 15.72 16.61
N ASN A 69 16.15 16.61 16.16
CA ASN A 69 17.30 17.12 16.92
C ASN A 69 18.28 16.03 17.35
N PHE A 70 18.46 15.00 16.51
CA PHE A 70 19.52 14.00 16.60
C PHE A 70 19.88 13.48 15.21
N ASP A 71 21.05 12.84 15.07
CA ASP A 71 21.50 12.24 13.80
C ASP A 71 20.71 10.96 13.52
N VAL A 72 19.79 11.04 12.55
CA VAL A 72 18.96 9.89 12.19
C VAL A 72 19.68 8.97 11.21
N GLU A 73 19.36 7.69 11.27
CA GLU A 73 19.88 6.67 10.35
C GLU A 73 18.94 6.52 9.15
N LEU A 74 19.38 7.04 8.00
CA LEU A 74 18.67 6.94 6.73
C LEU A 74 19.69 6.74 5.58
N SER A 75 20.49 5.69 5.68
CA SER A 75 21.54 5.35 4.70
C SER A 75 21.01 4.61 3.48
N THR A 76 19.84 4.00 3.55
CA THR A 76 19.24 3.25 2.45
C THR A 76 17.81 3.69 2.15
N PRO A 77 17.37 3.71 0.87
CA PRO A 77 15.99 4.07 0.51
C PRO A 77 14.93 3.21 1.20
N TYR A 78 15.20 1.91 1.41
CA TYR A 78 14.25 0.99 2.03
C TYR A 78 13.93 1.36 3.49
N LYS A 79 14.85 2.07 4.18
CA LYS A 79 14.62 2.57 5.56
C LYS A 79 13.50 3.61 5.63
N LEU A 80 13.12 4.26 4.51
CA LEU A 80 12.00 5.19 4.47
C LEU A 80 10.65 4.60 4.90
N CYS A 81 10.48 3.27 4.86
CA CYS A 81 9.26 2.65 5.39
C CYS A 81 9.04 2.98 6.86
N ASP A 82 10.11 3.04 7.67
CA ASP A 82 10.01 3.43 9.07
C ASP A 82 9.72 4.94 9.27
N TYR A 83 10.07 5.78 8.28
CA TYR A 83 9.85 7.23 8.33
C TYR A 83 8.48 7.67 7.81
N LYS A 84 7.69 6.80 7.19
CA LYS A 84 6.36 7.13 6.66
C LYS A 84 5.45 7.77 7.72
N VAL A 85 5.53 7.31 8.97
CA VAL A 85 4.75 7.85 10.11
C VAL A 85 5.10 9.31 10.43
N ALA A 86 6.29 9.75 10.02
CA ALA A 86 6.82 11.09 10.27
C ALA A 86 6.66 12.05 9.08
N TYR A 87 6.10 11.61 7.95
CA TYR A 87 5.97 12.44 6.75
C TYR A 87 5.13 13.71 7.00
N GLY A 88 4.16 13.67 7.91
CA GLY A 88 3.40 14.84 8.34
C GLY A 88 4.25 15.95 8.95
N LEU A 89 5.42 15.62 9.51
CA LEU A 89 6.39 16.58 10.03
C LEU A 89 7.46 16.91 8.99
N ILE A 90 7.99 15.90 8.29
CA ILE A 90 9.09 16.05 7.30
C ILE A 90 8.63 16.92 6.12
N PHE A 91 7.41 16.74 5.64
CA PHE A 91 6.83 17.46 4.49
C PHE A 91 5.75 18.48 4.94
N ARG A 92 5.93 19.06 6.12
CA ARG A 92 4.94 19.98 6.72
C ARG A 92 4.59 21.15 5.80
N GLU A 93 5.56 21.71 5.11
CA GLU A 93 5.34 22.87 4.22
C GLU A 93 4.53 22.48 2.98
N GLU A 94 4.81 21.31 2.39
CA GLU A 94 4.08 20.77 1.26
C GLU A 94 2.63 20.38 1.65
N LEU A 95 2.44 20.01 2.91
CA LEU A 95 1.16 19.49 3.42
C LEU A 95 0.27 20.55 4.08
N LYS A 96 0.73 21.77 4.29
CA LYS A 96 0.01 22.81 5.06
C LYS A 96 -1.37 23.18 4.54
N GLN A 97 -1.64 22.94 3.26
CA GLN A 97 -2.93 23.24 2.62
C GLN A 97 -3.95 22.10 2.68
N TYR A 98 -3.56 20.92 3.19
CA TYR A 98 -4.41 19.72 3.23
C TYR A 98 -4.98 19.50 4.64
N ASP A 99 -6.25 19.12 4.69
CA ASP A 99 -6.94 18.73 5.92
C ASP A 99 -6.49 17.35 6.40
N PHE A 100 -6.10 16.50 5.43
CA PHE A 100 -5.57 15.16 5.65
C PHE A 100 -4.34 14.95 4.78
N TRP A 101 -3.37 14.29 5.34
CA TRP A 101 -2.21 13.79 4.59
C TRP A 101 -2.12 12.27 4.71
N GLY A 102 -1.34 11.66 3.87
CA GLY A 102 -1.08 10.24 3.95
C GLY A 102 0.15 9.85 3.14
N TYR A 103 0.41 8.56 3.15
CA TYR A 103 1.43 7.96 2.30
C TYR A 103 0.86 6.79 1.51
N CYS A 104 1.46 6.50 0.36
CA CYS A 104 1.18 5.30 -0.41
C CYS A 104 2.45 4.77 -1.07
N ASP A 105 2.50 3.46 -1.29
CA ASP A 105 3.57 2.83 -2.05
C ASP A 105 3.34 3.03 -3.55
N SER A 106 4.41 3.05 -4.34
CA SER A 106 4.36 3.25 -5.80
C SER A 106 4.29 1.93 -6.60
N ASP A 107 4.24 0.78 -5.92
CA ASP A 107 3.99 -0.54 -6.51
C ASP A 107 2.53 -0.98 -6.36
N MET A 108 1.63 0.00 -6.32
CA MET A 108 0.18 -0.17 -6.23
C MET A 108 -0.50 0.31 -7.51
N VAL A 109 -1.73 -0.16 -7.72
CA VAL A 109 -2.68 0.49 -8.62
C VAL A 109 -3.87 0.94 -7.79
N LEU A 110 -4.19 2.23 -7.87
CA LEU A 110 -5.26 2.84 -7.09
C LEU A 110 -6.60 2.71 -7.80
N GLY A 111 -7.62 2.30 -7.08
CA GLY A 111 -9.02 2.42 -7.49
C GLY A 111 -9.57 3.81 -7.15
N ASN A 112 -10.89 3.94 -7.08
CA ASN A 112 -11.55 5.17 -6.68
C ASN A 112 -11.50 5.35 -5.16
N ILE A 113 -10.50 6.07 -4.67
CA ILE A 113 -10.25 6.26 -3.24
C ILE A 113 -11.45 6.96 -2.57
N ARG A 114 -12.02 8.00 -3.21
CA ARG A 114 -13.13 8.77 -2.62
C ARG A 114 -14.43 8.01 -2.48
N LYS A 115 -14.61 6.92 -3.21
CA LYS A 115 -15.74 6.01 -3.03
C LYS A 115 -15.73 5.32 -1.66
N TYR A 116 -14.54 5.13 -1.09
CA TYR A 116 -14.33 4.46 0.21
C TYR A 116 -14.01 5.44 1.32
N ILE A 117 -13.33 6.54 1.02
CA ILE A 117 -12.89 7.54 1.99
C ILE A 117 -13.69 8.82 1.74
N THR A 118 -14.94 8.79 2.24
CA THR A 118 -15.88 9.91 2.18
C THR A 118 -15.54 10.97 3.22
N ASP A 119 -16.12 12.17 3.09
CA ASP A 119 -15.95 13.21 4.11
C ASP A 119 -16.48 12.78 5.49
N GLU A 120 -17.54 11.99 5.56
CA GLU A 120 -18.07 11.42 6.81
C GLU A 120 -17.06 10.48 7.49
N ILE A 121 -16.36 9.65 6.71
CA ILE A 121 -15.30 8.80 7.24
C ILE A 121 -14.14 9.66 7.75
N LEU A 122 -13.75 10.69 7.01
CA LEU A 122 -12.69 11.61 7.41
C LEU A 122 -13.03 12.36 8.70
N GLU A 123 -14.28 12.74 8.92
CA GLU A 123 -14.73 13.35 10.17
C GLU A 123 -14.63 12.41 11.37
N GLY A 124 -14.94 11.12 11.15
CA GLY A 124 -15.01 10.12 12.21
C GLY A 124 -13.67 9.62 12.73
N TYR A 125 -12.58 9.77 11.96
CA TYR A 125 -11.30 9.11 12.26
C TYR A 125 -10.10 10.04 12.17
N ASP A 126 -9.08 9.74 12.97
CA ASP A 126 -7.79 10.43 12.97
C ASP A 126 -6.80 9.73 12.04
N LYS A 127 -6.92 8.40 11.92
CA LYS A 127 -6.14 7.56 10.99
C LYS A 127 -7.08 6.64 10.22
N ILE A 128 -6.83 6.51 8.92
CA ILE A 128 -7.58 5.63 8.02
C ILE A 128 -6.60 4.65 7.40
N LEU A 129 -6.94 3.38 7.45
CA LEU A 129 -6.12 2.23 7.08
C LEU A 129 -4.92 2.00 8.00
N PRO A 130 -4.63 0.74 8.30
CA PRO A 130 -3.63 0.38 9.29
C PRO A 130 -2.25 0.06 8.72
N LEU A 131 -2.17 -0.33 7.41
CA LEU A 131 -0.96 -0.88 6.81
C LEU A 131 -0.10 0.18 6.12
N GLY A 132 1.18 -0.13 5.96
CA GLY A 132 2.17 0.72 5.31
C GLY A 132 1.95 0.99 3.83
N HIS A 133 1.11 0.19 3.14
CA HIS A 133 0.82 0.39 1.71
C HIS A 133 0.10 1.71 1.44
N LEU A 134 -0.93 2.02 2.22
CA LEU A 134 -1.69 3.26 2.18
C LEU A 134 -2.22 3.55 3.58
N SER A 135 -1.91 4.72 4.10
CA SER A 135 -2.51 5.25 5.33
C SER A 135 -2.75 6.74 5.20
N ILE A 136 -3.86 7.22 5.79
CA ILE A 136 -4.24 8.64 5.77
C ILE A 136 -4.44 9.11 7.21
N TYR A 137 -3.98 10.31 7.52
CA TYR A 137 -4.00 10.92 8.84
C TYR A 137 -4.65 12.31 8.76
N ARG A 138 -5.41 12.68 9.79
CA ARG A 138 -5.85 14.07 9.97
C ARG A 138 -4.62 14.94 10.18
N ASN A 139 -4.54 16.06 9.46
CA ASN A 139 -3.38 16.94 9.48
C ASN A 139 -3.44 17.95 10.64
N THR A 140 -3.10 17.48 11.83
CA THR A 140 -2.93 18.32 13.01
C THR A 140 -1.59 18.05 13.67
N ASP A 141 -1.04 19.03 14.37
CA ASP A 141 0.26 18.88 15.05
C ASP A 141 0.25 17.74 16.07
N GLU A 142 -0.86 17.58 16.79
CA GLU A 142 -1.07 16.45 17.72
C GLU A 142 -0.95 15.10 17.00
N ILE A 143 -1.73 14.89 15.93
CA ILE A 143 -1.78 13.61 15.25
C ILE A 143 -0.47 13.31 14.52
N ASN A 144 0.18 14.33 13.95
CA ASN A 144 1.46 14.20 13.30
C ASN A 144 2.60 13.78 14.26
N ARG A 145 2.41 13.96 15.58
CA ARG A 145 3.39 13.60 16.63
C ARG A 145 3.07 12.31 17.39
N ARG A 146 1.89 11.71 17.19
CA ARG A 146 1.46 10.52 17.96
C ARG A 146 2.42 9.34 17.93
N PHE A 147 3.18 9.16 16.85
CA PHE A 147 4.17 8.10 16.76
C PHE A 147 5.30 8.25 17.80
N MET A 148 5.49 9.45 18.39
CA MET A 148 6.46 9.74 19.41
C MET A 148 5.94 9.47 20.83
N GLU A 149 4.63 9.25 21.01
CA GLU A 149 3.99 9.17 22.33
C GLU A 149 3.94 7.76 22.93
N CYS A 150 4.47 6.77 22.23
CA CYS A 150 4.38 5.36 22.66
C CYS A 150 5.73 4.63 22.67
N PRO A 151 6.76 5.14 23.39
CA PRO A 151 8.06 4.48 23.47
C PRO A 151 7.98 3.10 24.12
N ASP A 152 6.92 2.84 24.89
CA ASP A 152 6.60 1.54 25.52
C ASP A 152 6.09 0.48 24.52
N ILE A 153 5.82 0.85 23.27
CA ILE A 153 5.51 -0.06 22.16
C ILE A 153 6.68 -0.13 21.19
N MET A 154 7.11 1.04 20.72
CA MET A 154 8.23 1.20 19.80
C MET A 154 8.77 2.63 19.91
N ASP A 155 10.01 2.77 20.37
CA ASP A 155 10.64 4.08 20.58
C ASP A 155 11.15 4.61 19.24
N TYR A 156 10.65 5.76 18.83
CA TYR A 156 11.05 6.39 17.57
C TYR A 156 12.53 6.80 17.55
N HIS A 157 13.15 7.09 18.70
CA HIS A 157 14.58 7.34 18.78
C HIS A 157 15.38 6.09 18.42
N GLU A 158 15.01 4.93 18.96
CA GLU A 158 15.64 3.66 18.60
C GLU A 158 15.42 3.35 17.11
N VAL A 159 14.18 3.52 16.63
CA VAL A 159 13.84 3.26 15.22
C VAL A 159 14.66 4.14 14.28
N PHE A 160 14.70 5.45 14.54
CA PHE A 160 15.36 6.41 13.65
C PHE A 160 16.88 6.48 13.82
N SER A 161 17.45 5.96 14.90
CA SER A 161 18.91 5.88 15.09
C SER A 161 19.53 4.55 14.63
N SER A 162 18.73 3.60 14.17
CA SER A 162 19.18 2.26 13.82
C SER A 162 19.04 1.98 12.32
N PRO A 163 20.01 1.31 11.67
CA PRO A 163 19.88 0.85 10.28
C PRO A 163 18.87 -0.29 10.10
N ARG A 164 18.42 -0.90 11.20
CA ARG A 164 17.44 -1.98 11.18
C ARG A 164 16.09 -1.46 10.70
N ILE A 165 15.35 -2.30 9.97
CA ILE A 165 13.96 -2.05 9.58
C ILE A 165 13.04 -2.58 10.69
N TYR A 166 12.20 -1.70 11.23
CA TYR A 166 11.29 -1.98 12.33
C TYR A 166 9.85 -2.21 11.90
N GLN A 167 9.53 -1.88 10.63
CA GLN A 167 8.14 -1.85 10.13
C GLN A 167 7.27 -0.90 10.97
N PHE A 168 7.79 0.31 11.20
CA PHE A 168 7.14 1.29 12.05
C PHE A 168 5.80 1.77 11.49
N ASP A 169 5.67 1.79 10.17
CA ASP A 169 4.45 2.09 9.41
C ASP A 169 3.39 0.98 9.43
N GLU A 170 3.74 -0.19 9.98
CA GLU A 170 2.95 -1.41 9.93
C GLU A 170 2.35 -1.80 11.30
N THR A 171 1.89 -3.06 11.39
CA THR A 171 1.20 -3.61 12.56
C THR A 171 2.00 -3.61 13.86
N PRO A 172 3.33 -3.85 13.89
CA PRO A 172 4.09 -3.80 15.13
C PRO A 172 4.34 -2.37 15.62
N GLY A 173 4.27 -1.38 14.72
CA GLY A 173 4.53 0.03 14.99
C GLY A 173 3.24 0.84 15.23
N ILE A 174 2.97 1.77 14.32
CA ILE A 174 1.90 2.78 14.49
C ILE A 174 0.51 2.18 14.70
N TYR A 175 0.21 1.03 14.07
CA TYR A 175 -1.06 0.35 14.32
C TYR A 175 -1.20 -0.09 15.79
N ALA A 176 -0.16 -0.74 16.34
CA ALA A 176 -0.18 -1.18 17.73
C ALA A 176 -0.34 0.01 18.70
N MET A 177 0.26 1.17 18.37
CA MET A 177 0.11 2.40 19.15
C MET A 177 -1.33 2.88 19.17
N TYR A 178 -1.97 2.99 17.99
CA TYR A 178 -3.38 3.39 17.89
C TYR A 178 -4.29 2.44 18.65
N LYS A 179 -4.05 1.13 18.57
CA LYS A 179 -4.84 0.11 19.29
C LYS A 179 -4.67 0.22 20.81
N LYS A 180 -3.44 0.37 21.28
CA LYS A 180 -3.15 0.44 22.73
C LYS A 180 -3.71 1.72 23.37
N ARG A 181 -3.62 2.85 22.67
CA ARG A 181 -4.09 4.15 23.16
C ARG A 181 -5.60 4.38 22.91
N GLY A 182 -6.26 3.52 22.14
CA GLY A 182 -7.68 3.69 21.80
C GLY A 182 -7.95 4.89 20.89
N TRP A 183 -6.94 5.34 20.12
CA TRP A 183 -7.11 6.45 19.17
C TRP A 183 -8.00 6.04 18.00
N ARG A 184 -8.76 7.01 17.45
CA ARG A 184 -9.75 6.76 16.41
C ARG A 184 -9.08 6.36 15.09
N MET A 185 -9.19 5.08 14.73
CA MET A 185 -8.65 4.52 13.48
C MET A 185 -9.70 3.69 12.75
N LEU A 186 -9.88 3.94 11.45
CA LEU A 186 -10.62 3.05 10.58
C LEU A 186 -9.69 1.92 10.10
N GLU A 187 -9.96 0.72 10.58
CA GLU A 187 -9.08 -0.44 10.35
C GLU A 187 -9.31 -1.14 9.01
N TYR A 188 -10.49 -1.02 8.43
CA TYR A 188 -10.85 -1.82 7.26
C TYR A 188 -11.51 -1.02 6.15
N ILE A 189 -10.86 -1.03 5.00
CA ILE A 189 -11.42 -0.74 3.68
C ILE A 189 -10.97 -1.87 2.75
N PRO A 190 -11.84 -2.38 1.85
CA PRO A 190 -11.47 -3.50 0.98
C PRO A 190 -10.32 -3.15 0.05
N PHE A 191 -9.23 -3.88 0.14
CA PHE A 191 -8.10 -3.79 -0.78
C PHE A 191 -7.61 -5.18 -1.17
N LEU A 192 -6.84 -5.25 -2.26
CA LEU A 192 -6.19 -6.46 -2.72
C LEU A 192 -4.70 -6.41 -2.39
N ASP A 193 -4.19 -7.49 -1.84
CA ASP A 193 -2.76 -7.71 -1.68
C ASP A 193 -2.38 -8.99 -2.42
N ILE A 194 -1.48 -8.87 -3.40
CA ILE A 194 -1.12 -9.94 -4.30
C ILE A 194 0.23 -10.52 -3.90
N VAL A 195 0.25 -11.81 -3.59
CA VAL A 195 1.46 -12.50 -3.14
C VAL A 195 2.53 -12.56 -4.22
N SER A 196 3.74 -12.12 -3.90
CA SER A 196 4.87 -12.05 -4.82
C SER A 196 5.57 -13.38 -5.09
N GLY A 197 5.44 -14.36 -4.24
CA GLY A 197 6.31 -15.56 -4.22
C GLY A 197 6.00 -16.63 -5.26
N TYR A 198 4.91 -16.54 -6.01
CA TYR A 198 4.45 -17.58 -6.92
C TYR A 198 4.30 -17.04 -8.33
N ASN A 199 5.19 -17.43 -9.21
CA ASN A 199 5.31 -16.89 -10.57
C ASN A 199 4.14 -17.23 -11.50
N GLN A 200 3.25 -18.13 -11.13
CA GLN A 200 2.25 -18.66 -12.05
C GLN A 200 0.82 -18.20 -11.77
N ARG A 201 0.51 -17.66 -10.58
CA ARG A 201 -0.85 -17.24 -10.26
C ARG A 201 -0.90 -16.00 -9.39
N LEU A 202 -1.82 -15.09 -9.70
CA LEU A 202 -2.20 -14.03 -8.78
C LEU A 202 -2.99 -14.63 -7.62
N THR A 203 -2.48 -14.45 -6.42
CA THR A 203 -3.10 -14.97 -5.19
C THR A 203 -3.50 -13.81 -4.31
N LYS A 204 -4.77 -13.76 -3.96
CA LYS A 204 -5.35 -12.72 -3.13
C LYS A 204 -5.22 -13.07 -1.65
N TYR A 205 -4.70 -12.13 -0.86
CA TYR A 205 -4.85 -12.13 0.58
C TYR A 205 -6.12 -11.39 1.01
N VAL A 206 -6.82 -11.97 1.98
CA VAL A 206 -7.94 -11.32 2.66
C VAL A 206 -7.53 -11.05 4.09
N TYR A 207 -7.63 -9.79 4.48
CA TYR A 207 -7.37 -9.36 5.85
C TYR A 207 -8.69 -9.36 6.63
N ALA A 208 -8.71 -10.03 7.78
CA ALA A 208 -9.91 -10.08 8.61
C ALA A 208 -10.09 -8.76 9.40
N LYS A 209 -11.35 -8.30 9.51
CA LYS A 209 -11.72 -7.03 10.19
C LYS A 209 -11.25 -6.90 11.65
N ARG A 210 -10.97 -8.01 12.36
CA ARG A 210 -10.70 -7.99 13.81
C ARG A 210 -9.32 -8.46 14.21
N MET A 211 -8.59 -9.07 13.31
CA MET A 211 -7.23 -9.57 13.55
C MET A 211 -6.52 -9.63 12.22
N TYR A 212 -5.26 -9.24 12.19
CA TYR A 212 -4.40 -9.44 11.03
C TYR A 212 -4.10 -10.93 10.82
N GLY A 213 -5.15 -11.69 10.53
CA GLY A 213 -5.04 -13.03 10.00
C GLY A 213 -5.15 -12.94 8.49
N VAL A 214 -4.07 -13.22 7.79
CA VAL A 214 -4.08 -13.30 6.34
C VAL A 214 -4.68 -14.63 5.92
N GLN A 215 -5.74 -14.57 5.13
CA GLN A 215 -6.34 -15.75 4.50
C GLN A 215 -6.18 -15.65 2.99
N VAL A 216 -5.74 -16.72 2.38
CA VAL A 216 -5.75 -16.85 0.92
C VAL A 216 -7.16 -17.15 0.46
N GLN A 217 -7.72 -16.31 -0.40
CA GLN A 217 -9.03 -16.51 -0.99
C GLN A 217 -8.93 -16.43 -2.51
N ASN A 218 -9.01 -17.58 -3.16
CA ASN A 218 -8.98 -17.70 -4.61
C ASN A 218 -10.11 -18.57 -5.12
N HIS A 219 -10.56 -18.24 -6.32
CA HIS A 219 -11.58 -18.98 -7.07
C HIS A 219 -10.94 -19.64 -8.30
N THR A 220 -11.56 -20.72 -8.80
CA THR A 220 -11.03 -21.44 -9.97
C THR A 220 -11.04 -20.55 -11.22
N GLN A 221 -12.12 -19.80 -11.41
CA GLN A 221 -12.24 -18.76 -12.43
C GLN A 221 -12.27 -17.41 -11.74
N GLN A 222 -11.22 -16.62 -11.94
CA GLN A 222 -11.01 -15.36 -11.25
C GLN A 222 -10.08 -14.49 -12.07
N ILE A 223 -10.42 -13.22 -12.23
CA ILE A 223 -9.58 -12.19 -12.80
C ILE A 223 -9.56 -10.97 -11.90
N PHE A 224 -8.47 -10.24 -11.96
CA PHE A 224 -8.33 -8.90 -11.36
C PHE A 224 -8.13 -7.93 -12.50
N CYS A 225 -8.91 -6.86 -12.55
CA CYS A 225 -8.83 -5.89 -13.62
C CYS A 225 -8.89 -4.45 -13.09
N PHE A 226 -8.31 -3.57 -13.88
CA PHE A 226 -8.51 -2.13 -13.78
C PHE A 226 -9.42 -1.67 -14.90
N ALA A 227 -10.42 -0.88 -14.59
CA ALA A 227 -11.31 -0.30 -15.56
C ALA A 227 -11.66 1.14 -15.16
N ARG A 228 -11.08 2.11 -15.88
CA ARG A 228 -11.38 3.55 -15.76
C ARG A 228 -11.37 4.08 -14.31
N GLY A 229 -10.36 3.71 -13.55
CA GLY A 229 -10.19 4.14 -12.15
C GLY A 229 -10.85 3.23 -11.12
N GLU A 230 -11.37 2.08 -11.50
CA GLU A 230 -11.91 1.07 -10.58
C GLU A 230 -11.04 -0.18 -10.58
N ILE A 231 -10.77 -0.73 -9.41
CA ILE A 231 -10.16 -2.05 -9.23
C ILE A 231 -11.27 -3.05 -9.00
N ILE A 232 -11.33 -4.06 -9.86
CA ILE A 232 -12.43 -5.01 -9.89
C ILE A 232 -11.87 -6.43 -9.86
N GLU A 233 -12.38 -7.26 -8.95
CA GLU A 233 -12.26 -8.69 -9.00
C GLU A 233 -13.54 -9.26 -9.59
N LYS A 234 -13.43 -10.12 -10.60
CA LYS A 234 -14.52 -10.91 -11.14
C LYS A 234 -14.20 -12.39 -10.98
N TYR A 235 -15.19 -13.17 -10.54
CA TYR A 235 -15.00 -14.60 -10.33
C TYR A 235 -16.34 -15.36 -10.44
N ARG A 236 -16.26 -16.65 -10.71
CA ARG A 236 -17.41 -17.55 -10.58
C ARG A 236 -17.40 -18.21 -9.21
N ASN A 237 -18.53 -18.13 -8.52
CA ASN A 237 -18.71 -18.77 -7.23
C ASN A 237 -18.98 -20.28 -7.37
N LYS A 238 -19.17 -21.00 -6.27
CA LYS A 238 -19.45 -22.44 -6.26
C LYS A 238 -20.73 -22.84 -6.99
N LYS A 239 -21.67 -21.91 -7.19
CA LYS A 239 -22.91 -22.10 -7.96
C LYS A 239 -22.77 -21.67 -9.42
N ASN A 240 -21.53 -21.43 -9.90
CA ASN A 240 -21.20 -20.92 -11.22
C ASN A 240 -21.76 -19.54 -11.55
N ALA A 241 -22.27 -18.81 -10.57
CA ALA A 241 -22.73 -17.43 -10.76
C ALA A 241 -21.54 -16.47 -10.83
N LEU A 242 -21.60 -15.51 -11.75
CA LEU A 242 -20.63 -14.43 -11.85
C LEU A 242 -20.79 -13.49 -10.65
N CYS A 243 -19.69 -13.21 -9.97
CA CYS A 243 -19.61 -12.31 -8.84
C CYS A 243 -18.56 -11.22 -9.11
N GLU A 244 -18.79 -10.03 -8.56
CA GLU A 244 -17.90 -8.91 -8.68
C GLU A 244 -17.67 -8.28 -7.31
N HIS A 245 -16.39 -7.94 -7.02
CA HIS A 245 -16.00 -7.10 -5.89
C HIS A 245 -15.13 -5.95 -6.36
N ARG A 246 -15.25 -4.80 -5.70
CA ARG A 246 -14.42 -3.62 -5.94
C ARG A 246 -13.56 -3.31 -4.75
N TYR A 247 -12.39 -2.72 -5.03
CA TYR A 247 -11.36 -2.48 -4.04
C TYR A 247 -10.78 -1.08 -4.18
N ILE A 248 -10.30 -0.52 -3.06
CA ILE A 248 -9.67 0.79 -3.03
C ILE A 248 -8.32 0.80 -3.77
N TYR A 249 -7.57 -0.30 -3.71
CA TYR A 249 -6.33 -0.51 -4.47
C TYR A 249 -6.00 -2.00 -4.62
N ILE A 250 -5.08 -2.30 -5.52
CA ILE A 250 -4.33 -3.54 -5.61
C ILE A 250 -2.85 -3.25 -5.33
N HIS A 251 -2.25 -3.97 -4.37
CA HIS A 251 -0.84 -3.91 -4.03
C HIS A 251 -0.12 -5.11 -4.63
N SER A 252 0.93 -4.84 -5.40
CA SER A 252 1.61 -5.87 -6.20
C SER A 252 2.63 -6.67 -5.40
N SER A 253 3.00 -6.22 -4.18
CA SER A 253 3.90 -6.91 -3.25
C SER A 253 5.17 -7.45 -3.92
N LYS A 254 5.97 -6.58 -4.51
CA LYS A 254 7.22 -6.90 -5.25
C LYS A 254 7.04 -7.74 -6.53
N ARG A 255 5.82 -7.90 -7.01
CA ARG A 255 5.56 -8.49 -8.30
C ARG A 255 5.82 -7.45 -9.40
N HIS A 256 6.60 -7.84 -10.40
CA HIS A 256 6.91 -6.97 -11.54
C HIS A 256 6.03 -7.31 -12.73
N TYR A 257 5.42 -6.30 -13.32
CA TYR A 257 4.58 -6.43 -14.51
C TYR A 257 5.30 -5.89 -15.73
N GLN A 258 5.23 -6.64 -16.83
CA GLN A 258 5.49 -6.07 -18.14
C GLN A 258 4.30 -5.18 -18.48
N CYS A 259 4.55 -3.89 -18.67
CA CYS A 259 3.53 -2.92 -19.07
C CYS A 259 4.12 -1.88 -20.03
N PRO A 260 3.31 -1.28 -20.90
CA PRO A 260 3.74 -0.18 -21.76
C PRO A 260 4.02 1.06 -20.92
N TYR A 261 5.21 1.66 -21.08
CA TYR A 261 5.61 2.85 -20.31
C TYR A 261 4.94 4.15 -20.81
N ASN A 262 4.59 4.19 -22.10
CA ASN A 262 4.16 5.42 -22.76
C ASN A 262 2.65 5.56 -22.86
N GLU A 263 1.91 4.47 -22.80
CA GLU A 263 0.47 4.47 -22.98
C GLU A 263 -0.17 3.34 -22.17
N ILE A 264 -0.60 3.66 -20.96
CA ILE A 264 -1.31 2.70 -20.11
C ILE A 264 -2.76 2.60 -20.57
N PRO A 265 -3.27 1.39 -20.90
CA PRO A 265 -4.64 1.20 -21.32
C PRO A 265 -5.65 1.69 -20.28
N LYS A 266 -6.82 2.16 -20.73
CA LYS A 266 -7.92 2.56 -19.83
C LYS A 266 -8.56 1.37 -19.12
N GLN A 267 -8.43 0.18 -19.72
CA GLN A 267 -8.92 -1.08 -19.17
C GLN A 267 -7.89 -2.17 -19.42
N TYR A 268 -7.57 -2.94 -18.38
CA TYR A 268 -6.65 -4.06 -18.50
C TYR A 268 -6.89 -5.09 -17.38
N VAL A 269 -6.46 -6.30 -17.66
CA VAL A 269 -6.44 -7.42 -16.71
C VAL A 269 -5.03 -7.60 -16.19
N PHE A 270 -4.90 -7.81 -14.88
CA PHE A 270 -3.65 -8.21 -14.27
C PHE A 270 -3.40 -9.70 -14.51
N MET A 271 -2.37 -9.98 -15.28
CA MET A 271 -1.85 -11.34 -15.46
C MET A 271 -0.73 -11.58 -14.43
N THR A 272 -0.10 -12.74 -14.48
CA THR A 272 0.94 -13.10 -13.53
C THR A 272 2.19 -12.23 -13.64
N ASP A 273 2.57 -11.87 -14.87
CA ASP A 273 3.82 -11.18 -15.22
C ASP A 273 3.63 -9.92 -16.08
N LYS A 274 2.40 -9.62 -16.47
CA LYS A 274 2.07 -8.47 -17.32
C LYS A 274 0.65 -7.98 -17.10
N ILE A 275 0.35 -6.79 -17.61
CA ILE A 275 -1.02 -6.37 -17.86
C ILE A 275 -1.43 -6.73 -19.30
N CYS A 276 -2.68 -7.05 -19.51
CA CYS A 276 -3.27 -7.27 -20.84
C CYS A 276 -4.43 -6.31 -21.04
N GLU A 277 -4.33 -5.46 -22.07
CA GLU A 277 -5.44 -4.62 -22.49
C GLU A 277 -6.64 -5.50 -22.88
N THR A 278 -7.83 -5.02 -22.57
CA THR A 278 -9.08 -5.67 -22.96
C THR A 278 -10.20 -4.66 -23.10
N ASP A 279 -11.00 -4.79 -24.12
CA ASP A 279 -12.23 -4.01 -24.32
C ASP A 279 -13.40 -4.61 -23.54
N ASN A 280 -13.30 -5.87 -23.11
CA ASN A 280 -14.34 -6.59 -22.41
C ASN A 280 -13.81 -7.27 -21.14
N VAL A 281 -13.93 -6.56 -20.01
CA VAL A 281 -13.60 -7.12 -18.67
C VAL A 281 -14.64 -8.13 -18.19
N ASP A 282 -15.71 -8.37 -18.92
CA ASP A 282 -16.75 -9.35 -18.57
C ASP A 282 -16.47 -10.74 -19.15
N ASP A 283 -15.55 -10.84 -20.10
CA ASP A 283 -15.14 -12.13 -20.69
C ASP A 283 -14.22 -12.93 -19.73
N ILE A 284 -14.79 -13.32 -18.61
CA ILE A 284 -14.06 -14.05 -17.58
C ILE A 284 -13.61 -15.44 -18.05
N ASP A 285 -14.33 -16.06 -18.99
CA ASP A 285 -14.04 -17.44 -19.39
C ASP A 285 -12.78 -17.52 -20.24
N SER A 286 -12.58 -16.60 -21.19
CA SER A 286 -11.33 -16.52 -21.94
C SER A 286 -10.15 -16.01 -21.10
N LEU A 287 -10.38 -15.01 -20.25
CA LEU A 287 -9.35 -14.41 -19.41
C LEU A 287 -8.94 -15.28 -18.23
N SER A 288 -9.86 -16.12 -17.73
CA SER A 288 -9.59 -17.01 -16.61
C SER A 288 -8.83 -18.30 -16.98
N ASP A 289 -8.70 -18.62 -18.26
CA ASP A 289 -7.91 -19.78 -18.69
C ASP A 289 -6.46 -19.71 -18.24
N TYR A 290 -5.96 -18.49 -18.05
CA TYR A 290 -4.68 -18.24 -17.41
C TYR A 290 -4.67 -18.72 -15.94
N SER A 291 -5.76 -18.54 -15.21
CA SER A 291 -5.86 -18.99 -13.82
C SER A 291 -6.08 -20.51 -13.68
N LYS A 292 -6.62 -21.18 -14.69
CA LYS A 292 -6.80 -22.65 -14.69
C LYS A 292 -5.47 -23.38 -14.77
N LYS A 293 -4.53 -22.88 -15.60
CA LYS A 293 -3.20 -23.48 -15.76
C LYS A 293 -2.36 -23.47 -14.48
N THR A 294 -2.76 -22.67 -13.50
CA THR A 294 -2.00 -22.40 -12.27
C THR A 294 -2.68 -22.96 -11.01
N ASN A 295 -3.72 -23.75 -11.15
CA ASN A 295 -4.41 -24.39 -10.01
C ASN A 295 -3.66 -25.67 -9.57
N CYS A 296 -2.35 -25.56 -9.36
CA CYS A 296 -1.51 -26.67 -8.96
C CYS A 296 -1.73 -27.01 -7.48
N THR A 297 -2.03 -28.26 -7.17
CA THR A 297 -2.18 -28.77 -5.81
C THR A 297 -0.93 -28.56 -4.96
N ILE A 298 0.26 -28.61 -5.60
CA ILE A 298 1.56 -28.36 -4.97
C ILE A 298 1.70 -26.92 -4.50
N GLU A 299 1.24 -25.93 -5.27
CA GLU A 299 1.25 -24.51 -4.84
C GLU A 299 0.33 -24.28 -3.63
N LYS A 300 -0.84 -24.92 -3.60
CA LYS A 300 -1.73 -24.86 -2.43
C LYS A 300 -1.07 -25.45 -1.19
N MET A 301 -0.37 -26.56 -1.34
CA MET A 301 0.38 -27.19 -0.23
C MET A 301 1.54 -26.31 0.24
N LEU A 302 2.31 -25.73 -0.68
CA LEU A 302 3.41 -24.82 -0.36
C LEU A 302 2.92 -23.54 0.34
N LEU A 303 1.85 -22.93 -0.14
CA LEU A 303 1.21 -21.80 0.51
C LEU A 303 0.71 -22.16 1.93
N HIS A 304 0.14 -23.33 2.10
CA HIS A 304 -0.31 -23.80 3.41
C HIS A 304 0.89 -24.03 4.35
N MET A 305 1.96 -24.62 3.87
CA MET A 305 3.19 -24.82 4.66
C MET A 305 3.86 -23.50 5.04
N LEU A 306 3.92 -22.51 4.14
CA LEU A 306 4.46 -21.19 4.44
C LEU A 306 3.60 -20.44 5.46
N THR A 307 2.29 -20.55 5.35
CA THR A 307 1.36 -19.97 6.34
C THR A 307 1.52 -20.62 7.71
N LEU A 308 1.71 -21.95 7.76
CA LEU A 308 2.01 -22.67 8.99
C LEU A 308 3.36 -22.27 9.57
N ARG A 309 4.39 -22.15 8.75
CA ARG A 309 5.74 -21.71 9.19
C ARG A 309 5.72 -20.29 9.74
N SER A 310 4.98 -19.38 9.12
CA SER A 310 4.77 -18.02 9.63
C SER A 310 4.05 -18.02 10.99
N LYS A 311 2.99 -18.84 11.14
CA LYS A 311 2.27 -18.99 12.42
C LYS A 311 3.16 -19.56 13.51
N VAL A 312 3.99 -20.55 13.20
CA VAL A 312 4.94 -21.15 14.14
C VAL A 312 6.00 -20.13 14.56
N ASN A 313 6.60 -19.41 13.61
CA ASN A 313 7.60 -18.40 13.89
C ASN A 313 7.02 -17.25 14.75
N ASN A 314 5.81 -16.81 14.47
CA ASN A 314 5.13 -15.80 15.29
C ASN A 314 4.83 -16.29 16.70
N LYS A 315 4.47 -17.57 16.86
CA LYS A 315 4.23 -18.19 18.18
C LYS A 315 5.52 -18.36 18.98
N ILE A 316 6.62 -18.76 18.32
CA ILE A 316 7.95 -18.84 18.94
C ILE A 316 8.44 -17.45 19.35
N GLY A 317 8.30 -16.46 18.46
CA GLY A 317 8.67 -15.07 18.77
C GLY A 317 7.88 -14.48 19.94
N SER A 318 6.59 -14.85 20.08
CA SER A 318 5.75 -14.43 21.20
C SER A 318 6.11 -15.12 22.51
N LEU A 319 6.59 -16.37 22.48
CA LEU A 319 7.05 -17.12 23.66
C LEU A 319 8.41 -16.61 24.15
N VAL A 320 9.33 -16.29 23.24
CA VAL A 320 10.64 -15.70 23.57
C VAL A 320 10.49 -14.30 24.20
N ARG A 321 9.46 -13.53 23.79
CA ARG A 321 9.16 -12.21 24.40
C ARG A 321 8.45 -12.28 25.75
N ARG A 322 7.81 -13.41 26.09
CA ARG A 322 7.16 -13.64 27.40
C ARG A 322 8.10 -14.25 28.45
N GLY A 323 9.27 -14.72 28.03
CA GLY A 323 10.30 -15.33 28.91
C GLY A 323 11.45 -14.37 29.25
N LYS A 324 11.33 -13.10 28.90
CA LYS A 324 12.16 -11.98 29.34
C LYS A 324 11.25 -10.95 30.01
#